data_abff4604f3de606655aa6fec004350b4
#
_entry.id   abff4604f3de606655aa6fec004350b4
#
_cell.length_a   1.000
_cell.length_b   1.000
_cell.length_c   1.000
_cell.angle_alpha   90.00
_cell.angle_beta   90.00
_cell.angle_gamma   90.00
#
_symmetry.space_group_name_H-M   'P 1'
#
loop_
_entity.id
_entity.type
_entity.pdbx_description
1 polymer ?
#
loop_
_entity_poly.entity_id
_entity_poly.type
_entity_poly.pdbx_seq_one_letter_code
_entity_poly.pdbx_strand_id
1 'polypeptide(L)'
;MALFIQKPIYWNTKGYKGPSGYPVTADSWPMDHGYGHEEWNNDPRLTLKTKHSDLRFFHTEAVQIGEEQQYAGQTFVFMMVSYEGKQLFVGIAGNATYLGADELKKQRLEIGNLLDVDSFKDETWALEHVRDTYSDNHKQFLKNWKLNLNWITNWVCPESHYWWFDEPIEISSEKVRGTQRWLSMFSRYTKLSEVNALDMMNLIPEHKRSQKWEVLYDAMASAMDIETPSELQIDGEDDDADDLLSKISLVDARMGQGGYRTALLRAWDGMCALTGIKCPEMLVASHIKPWSESNKREKLDVENGLLLSANVDSLFDRFLISFEDDGTLLTSSKLPAGTMKLAGLDGFTKLRSRPSTVTASYLKYHREHFKQRA
;
A
#
# COMPACT_ATOMS: atom_id res chain seq x y z
N MET A 1 -9.61 6.70 -10.25
CA MET A 1 -8.56 6.43 -11.28
C MET A 1 -7.20 6.53 -10.60
N ALA A 2 -6.31 5.56 -10.76
CA ALA A 2 -4.99 5.56 -10.13
C ALA A 2 -3.90 6.16 -11.04
N LEU A 3 -2.82 6.63 -10.44
CA LEU A 3 -1.63 7.09 -11.16
C LEU A 3 -0.55 6.02 -11.10
N PHE A 4 -0.08 5.55 -12.24
CA PHE A 4 1.03 4.61 -12.36
C PHE A 4 2.24 5.34 -12.93
N ILE A 5 3.32 5.39 -12.17
CA ILE A 5 4.56 6.06 -12.56
C ILE A 5 5.77 5.15 -12.40
N GLN A 6 6.65 5.23 -13.36
CA GLN A 6 7.98 4.64 -13.30
C GLN A 6 8.97 5.75 -12.93
N LYS A 7 9.75 5.51 -11.88
CA LYS A 7 10.74 6.44 -11.36
C LYS A 7 12.15 5.90 -11.51
N PRO A 8 13.05 6.65 -12.15
CA PRO A 8 14.46 6.34 -12.08
C PRO A 8 15.01 6.64 -10.68
N ILE A 9 15.81 5.74 -10.18
CA ILE A 9 16.66 5.96 -9.00
C ILE A 9 18.09 5.56 -9.36
N TYR A 10 19.09 6.02 -8.63
CA TYR A 10 20.45 5.64 -8.94
C TYR A 10 20.89 4.36 -8.22
N TRP A 11 21.94 3.72 -8.73
CA TRP A 11 22.40 2.44 -8.22
C TRP A 11 23.00 2.56 -6.82
N ASN A 12 22.68 1.59 -5.97
CA ASN A 12 23.22 1.47 -4.62
C ASN A 12 23.73 0.03 -4.37
N THR A 13 24.97 -0.09 -3.90
CA THR A 13 25.63 -1.39 -3.70
C THR A 13 25.36 -1.99 -2.31
N LYS A 14 24.66 -1.28 -1.41
CA LYS A 14 24.25 -1.74 -0.07
C LYS A 14 22.79 -2.15 0.01
N GLY A 15 22.15 -2.40 -1.12
CA GLY A 15 20.73 -2.80 -1.15
C GLY A 15 19.79 -1.74 -0.63
N TYR A 16 20.17 -0.45 -0.72
CA TYR A 16 19.39 0.71 -0.28
C TYR A 16 19.06 0.73 1.22
N LYS A 17 19.97 0.21 2.05
CA LYS A 17 19.91 0.24 3.51
C LYS A 17 20.91 1.23 4.11
N GLY A 18 21.38 2.18 3.32
CA GLY A 18 22.33 3.20 3.67
C GLY A 18 23.17 3.63 2.49
N PRO A 19 23.94 4.71 2.63
CA PRO A 19 24.73 5.27 1.52
C PRO A 19 25.86 4.33 1.12
N SER A 20 25.99 4.09 -0.18
CA SER A 20 26.89 3.07 -0.72
C SER A 20 28.25 3.60 -1.17
N GLY A 21 28.34 4.87 -1.48
CA GLY A 21 29.51 5.45 -2.07
C GLY A 21 29.70 5.11 -3.54
N TYR A 22 28.65 4.69 -4.21
CA TYR A 22 28.74 4.42 -5.65
C TYR A 22 28.96 5.74 -6.41
N PRO A 23 29.98 5.82 -7.29
CA PRO A 23 30.28 7.04 -8.01
C PRO A 23 29.16 7.36 -9.02
N VAL A 24 28.69 8.59 -9.00
CA VAL A 24 27.73 9.14 -9.96
C VAL A 24 28.45 10.06 -10.92
N THR A 25 28.23 9.84 -12.22
CA THR A 25 28.97 10.56 -13.29
C THR A 25 28.11 11.58 -14.05
N ALA A 26 26.84 11.75 -13.67
CA ALA A 26 25.92 12.68 -14.31
C ALA A 26 25.66 13.88 -13.41
N ASP A 27 25.40 15.07 -14.00
CA ASP A 27 24.94 16.26 -13.28
C ASP A 27 23.69 15.92 -12.46
N SER A 28 23.86 15.74 -11.16
CA SER A 28 22.80 15.30 -10.26
C SER A 28 23.15 15.62 -8.83
N TRP A 29 22.14 15.66 -7.98
CA TRP A 29 22.31 15.84 -6.54
C TRP A 29 23.39 14.92 -5.92
N PRO A 30 23.41 13.61 -6.20
CA PRO A 30 24.43 12.72 -5.64
C PRO A 30 25.85 13.06 -6.08
N MET A 31 26.06 13.59 -7.29
CA MET A 31 27.36 14.06 -7.74
C MET A 31 27.85 15.25 -6.93
N ASP A 32 26.97 16.22 -6.65
CA ASP A 32 27.31 17.46 -5.95
C ASP A 32 27.49 17.25 -4.44
N HIS A 33 26.89 16.19 -3.87
CA HIS A 33 26.82 15.99 -2.43
C HIS A 33 27.46 14.69 -1.94
N GLY A 34 27.81 13.79 -2.85
CA GLY A 34 28.41 12.49 -2.53
C GLY A 34 27.43 11.43 -2.00
N TYR A 35 26.12 11.74 -1.92
CA TYR A 35 25.07 10.80 -1.51
C TYR A 35 23.74 11.20 -2.14
N GLY A 36 22.77 10.26 -2.20
CA GLY A 36 21.40 10.56 -2.63
C GLY A 36 20.37 10.16 -1.58
N HIS A 37 19.23 10.84 -1.61
CA HIS A 37 18.17 10.61 -0.63
C HIS A 37 17.51 9.23 -0.77
N GLU A 38 17.57 8.59 -1.94
CA GLU A 38 17.03 7.26 -2.19
C GLU A 38 17.86 6.10 -1.61
N GLU A 39 19.07 6.37 -1.10
CA GLU A 39 19.97 5.33 -0.62
C GLU A 39 19.45 4.59 0.62
N TRP A 40 18.40 5.09 1.27
CA TRP A 40 17.72 4.46 2.41
C TRP A 40 16.36 3.86 2.04
N ASN A 41 15.98 3.80 0.77
CA ASN A 41 14.65 3.33 0.38
C ASN A 41 14.29 1.92 0.88
N ASN A 42 15.27 1.07 1.14
CA ASN A 42 15.04 -0.27 1.72
C ASN A 42 15.43 -0.36 3.22
N ASP A 43 15.68 0.76 3.87
CA ASP A 43 16.03 0.76 5.30
C ASP A 43 14.76 0.64 6.18
N PRO A 44 14.67 -0.38 7.06
CA PRO A 44 13.51 -0.56 7.93
C PRO A 44 13.29 0.59 8.92
N ARG A 45 14.31 1.43 9.19
CA ARG A 45 14.17 2.64 10.02
C ARG A 45 13.18 3.65 9.41
N LEU A 46 12.92 3.59 8.11
CA LEU A 46 11.92 4.42 7.44
C LEU A 46 10.49 3.84 7.52
N THR A 47 10.20 3.04 8.55
CA THR A 47 8.85 2.52 8.82
C THR A 47 8.33 3.05 10.14
N LEU A 48 7.17 3.71 10.11
CA LEU A 48 6.49 4.25 11.28
C LEU A 48 5.28 3.37 11.62
N LYS A 49 5.20 2.94 12.88
CA LYS A 49 4.03 2.22 13.38
C LYS A 49 2.93 3.21 13.76
N THR A 50 1.75 3.04 13.21
CA THR A 50 0.58 3.83 13.57
C THR A 50 -0.56 2.97 14.12
N LYS A 51 -1.61 3.62 14.61
CA LYS A 51 -2.78 2.94 15.16
C LYS A 51 -3.53 2.08 14.12
N HIS A 52 -3.56 2.53 12.86
CA HIS A 52 -4.39 1.93 11.81
C HIS A 52 -3.57 1.01 10.89
N SER A 53 -2.45 1.50 10.38
CA SER A 53 -1.54 0.73 9.52
C SER A 53 -0.09 1.18 9.76
N ASP A 54 0.89 0.30 9.47
CA ASP A 54 2.29 0.73 9.44
C ASP A 54 2.54 1.48 8.15
N LEU A 55 3.23 2.61 8.25
CA LEU A 55 3.54 3.48 7.13
C LEU A 55 5.01 3.39 6.75
N ARG A 56 5.29 3.24 5.47
CA ARG A 56 6.62 3.20 4.89
C ARG A 56 6.92 4.51 4.20
N PHE A 57 8.07 5.09 4.52
CA PHE A 57 8.59 6.30 3.87
C PHE A 57 9.71 5.94 2.89
N PHE A 58 9.81 6.72 1.83
CA PHE A 58 10.85 6.54 0.82
C PHE A 58 11.06 7.84 0.04
N HIS A 59 12.10 7.86 -0.78
CA HIS A 59 12.44 8.98 -1.63
C HIS A 59 12.43 8.60 -3.11
N THR A 60 11.99 9.51 -3.95
CA THR A 60 12.37 9.59 -5.35
C THR A 60 12.60 11.04 -5.71
N GLU A 61 13.50 11.29 -6.68
CA GLU A 61 13.73 12.63 -7.22
C GLU A 61 12.44 13.30 -7.70
N ALA A 62 12.51 14.62 -7.84
CA ALA A 62 11.39 15.51 -8.07
C ALA A 62 10.34 14.98 -9.05
N VAL A 63 9.11 15.09 -8.66
CA VAL A 63 7.90 14.82 -9.44
C VAL A 63 7.35 16.18 -9.90
N GLN A 64 6.61 16.21 -10.98
CA GLN A 64 6.00 17.44 -11.44
C GLN A 64 4.82 17.76 -10.52
N ILE A 65 4.95 18.81 -9.70
CA ILE A 65 3.96 19.22 -8.69
C ILE A 65 2.60 19.44 -9.36
N GLY A 66 1.55 18.80 -8.85
CA GLY A 66 0.16 19.00 -9.24
C GLY A 66 -0.60 17.72 -9.59
N GLU A 67 -0.02 16.78 -10.33
CA GLU A 67 -0.72 15.52 -10.64
C GLU A 67 -0.69 14.55 -9.47
N GLU A 68 0.44 14.44 -8.77
CA GLU A 68 0.63 13.47 -7.69
C GLU A 68 -0.21 13.78 -6.45
N GLN A 69 -0.49 15.05 -6.19
CA GLN A 69 -1.39 15.45 -5.11
C GLN A 69 -2.84 15.05 -5.40
N GLN A 70 -3.26 15.09 -6.67
CA GLN A 70 -4.61 14.64 -7.08
C GLN A 70 -4.81 13.13 -6.89
N TYR A 71 -3.70 12.37 -6.82
CA TYR A 71 -3.71 10.91 -6.67
C TYR A 71 -3.15 10.46 -5.32
N ALA A 72 -3.24 11.30 -4.30
CA ALA A 72 -2.80 10.95 -2.94
C ALA A 72 -3.45 9.65 -2.48
N GLY A 73 -2.63 8.69 -2.04
CA GLY A 73 -3.09 7.35 -1.67
C GLY A 73 -3.51 6.44 -2.85
N GLN A 74 -3.38 6.90 -4.09
CA GLN A 74 -3.73 6.13 -5.30
C GLN A 74 -2.59 6.10 -6.33
N THR A 75 -1.37 6.43 -5.91
CA THR A 75 -0.21 6.39 -6.80
C THR A 75 0.56 5.08 -6.63
N PHE A 76 0.93 4.48 -7.75
CA PHE A 76 1.83 3.31 -7.79
C PHE A 76 3.16 3.73 -8.40
N VAL A 77 4.24 3.54 -7.64
CA VAL A 77 5.60 3.97 -7.98
C VAL A 77 6.47 2.75 -8.27
N PHE A 78 6.86 2.56 -9.52
CA PHE A 78 7.76 1.51 -9.98
C PHE A 78 9.19 2.07 -10.00
N MET A 79 10.04 1.60 -9.10
CA MET A 79 11.42 2.10 -8.95
C MET A 79 12.38 1.29 -9.83
N MET A 80 13.05 2.00 -10.75
CA MET A 80 13.94 1.41 -11.74
C MET A 80 15.33 2.03 -11.63
N VAL A 81 16.35 1.23 -11.93
CA VAL A 81 17.73 1.70 -11.99
C VAL A 81 18.39 1.27 -13.31
N SER A 82 19.30 2.08 -13.81
CA SER A 82 20.18 1.71 -14.92
C SER A 82 21.58 1.40 -14.37
N TYR A 83 22.03 0.15 -14.55
CA TYR A 83 23.31 -0.30 -14.07
C TYR A 83 23.96 -1.22 -15.10
N GLU A 84 25.24 -0.97 -15.47
CA GLU A 84 25.99 -1.74 -16.46
C GLU A 84 25.24 -1.98 -17.78
N GLY A 85 24.52 -0.95 -18.26
CA GLY A 85 23.75 -1.02 -19.51
C GLY A 85 22.41 -1.77 -19.39
N LYS A 86 22.09 -2.33 -18.22
CA LYS A 86 20.83 -3.00 -17.93
C LYS A 86 19.87 -2.06 -17.24
N GLN A 87 18.58 -2.28 -17.44
CA GLN A 87 17.52 -1.60 -16.75
C GLN A 87 16.83 -2.57 -15.79
N LEU A 88 16.94 -2.29 -14.52
CA LEU A 88 16.59 -3.19 -13.43
C LEU A 88 15.43 -2.60 -12.62
N PHE A 89 14.42 -3.41 -12.37
CA PHE A 89 13.32 -3.12 -11.48
C PHE A 89 13.72 -3.53 -10.07
N VAL A 90 13.72 -2.60 -9.12
CA VAL A 90 14.26 -2.81 -7.77
C VAL A 90 13.20 -2.80 -6.68
N GLY A 91 12.06 -2.17 -6.92
CA GLY A 91 10.98 -2.14 -5.93
C GLY A 91 9.74 -1.40 -6.42
N ILE A 92 8.66 -1.57 -5.68
CA ILE A 92 7.37 -0.95 -5.95
C ILE A 92 6.75 -0.43 -4.66
N ALA A 93 6.12 0.74 -4.74
CA ALA A 93 5.24 1.27 -3.72
C ALA A 93 3.84 1.46 -4.31
N GLY A 94 2.82 0.91 -3.67
CA GLY A 94 1.41 1.08 -4.02
C GLY A 94 0.68 1.96 -3.04
N ASN A 95 -0.42 2.57 -3.48
CA ASN A 95 -1.24 3.48 -2.69
C ASN A 95 -0.41 4.61 -2.03
N ALA A 96 0.59 5.10 -2.76
CA ALA A 96 1.52 6.08 -2.26
C ALA A 96 0.95 7.51 -2.32
N THR A 97 1.40 8.32 -1.38
CA THR A 97 1.11 9.75 -1.27
C THR A 97 2.42 10.52 -1.37
N TYR A 98 2.47 11.52 -2.25
CA TYR A 98 3.61 12.41 -2.39
C TYR A 98 3.54 13.54 -1.37
N LEU A 99 4.59 13.68 -0.58
CA LEU A 99 4.73 14.70 0.46
C LEU A 99 5.69 15.84 0.05
N GLY A 100 6.22 15.83 -1.17
CA GLY A 100 7.28 16.75 -1.60
C GLY A 100 6.83 18.17 -1.90
N ALA A 101 5.54 18.51 -1.77
CA ALA A 101 5.05 19.87 -1.91
C ALA A 101 5.67 20.81 -0.85
N ASP A 102 5.89 22.08 -1.22
CA ASP A 102 6.53 23.06 -0.32
C ASP A 102 5.69 23.32 0.93
N GLU A 103 4.38 23.30 0.81
CA GLU A 103 3.40 23.44 1.88
C GLU A 103 3.56 22.35 2.96
N LEU A 104 3.99 21.15 2.56
CA LEU A 104 4.19 20.01 3.45
C LEU A 104 5.62 19.93 4.06
N LYS A 105 6.44 20.94 3.86
CA LYS A 105 7.83 20.93 4.38
C LYS A 105 7.90 20.79 5.90
N LYS A 106 7.00 21.46 6.61
CA LYS A 106 6.93 21.37 8.08
C LYS A 106 6.64 19.94 8.53
N GLN A 107 5.63 19.30 7.93
CA GLN A 107 5.23 17.93 8.22
C GLN A 107 6.35 16.94 7.89
N ARG A 108 7.06 17.11 6.75
CA ARG A 108 8.22 16.28 6.42
C ARG A 108 9.33 16.37 7.46
N LEU A 109 9.60 17.57 7.99
CA LEU A 109 10.59 17.74 9.05
C LEU A 109 10.17 17.06 10.36
N GLU A 110 8.91 17.16 10.73
CA GLU A 110 8.35 16.46 11.92
C GLU A 110 8.39 14.95 11.74
N ILE A 111 8.01 14.43 10.57
CA ILE A 111 8.12 13.01 10.20
C ILE A 111 9.59 12.55 10.27
N GLY A 112 10.51 13.34 9.72
CA GLY A 112 11.94 13.06 9.78
C GLY A 112 12.47 12.97 11.22
N ASN A 113 11.94 13.78 12.13
CA ASN A 113 12.27 13.70 13.56
C ASN A 113 11.69 12.45 14.21
N LEU A 114 10.44 12.05 13.89
CA LEU A 114 9.83 10.83 14.40
C LEU A 114 10.59 9.56 13.96
N LEU A 115 11.18 9.59 12.77
CA LEU A 115 11.96 8.49 12.18
C LEU A 115 13.48 8.59 12.50
N ASP A 116 13.90 9.59 13.27
CA ASP A 116 15.31 9.88 13.57
C ASP A 116 16.22 9.93 12.33
N VAL A 117 15.71 10.52 11.23
CA VAL A 117 16.43 10.63 9.95
C VAL A 117 17.73 11.42 10.11
N ASP A 118 17.83 12.33 11.09
CA ASP A 118 19.06 13.08 11.34
C ASP A 118 20.24 12.18 11.72
N SER A 119 19.99 11.01 12.32
CA SER A 119 21.05 10.05 12.65
C SER A 119 21.77 9.45 11.43
N PHE A 120 21.17 9.50 10.24
CA PHE A 120 21.76 8.99 8.99
C PHE A 120 22.99 9.79 8.54
N LYS A 121 23.19 11.00 9.05
CA LYS A 121 24.36 11.85 8.75
C LYS A 121 25.69 11.16 9.12
N ASP A 122 25.71 10.37 10.19
CA ASP A 122 26.95 9.78 10.69
C ASP A 122 27.47 8.68 9.74
N GLU A 123 26.57 7.83 9.23
CA GLU A 123 26.92 6.83 8.23
C GLU A 123 27.21 7.45 6.86
N THR A 124 26.63 8.60 6.55
CA THR A 124 26.91 9.37 5.32
C THR A 124 28.29 9.99 5.38
N TRP A 125 28.64 10.67 6.50
CA TRP A 125 29.94 11.27 6.70
C TRP A 125 31.09 10.26 6.79
N ALA A 126 30.79 9.02 7.19
CA ALA A 126 31.79 7.95 7.25
C ALA A 126 32.36 7.59 5.87
N LEU A 127 31.68 7.93 4.77
CA LEU A 127 32.12 7.66 3.41
C LEU A 127 33.23 8.63 2.98
N GLU A 128 34.34 8.09 2.47
CA GLU A 128 35.49 8.86 2.04
C GLU A 128 35.11 9.89 0.96
N HIS A 129 34.43 9.47 -0.10
CA HIS A 129 34.01 10.36 -1.19
C HIS A 129 33.06 11.48 -0.75
N VAL A 130 32.25 11.29 0.31
CA VAL A 130 31.44 12.37 0.89
C VAL A 130 32.36 13.40 1.55
N ARG A 131 33.35 12.94 2.34
CA ARG A 131 34.35 13.83 2.93
C ARG A 131 35.12 14.61 1.88
N ASP A 132 35.55 13.92 0.81
CA ASP A 132 36.23 14.54 -0.33
C ASP A 132 35.39 15.64 -0.99
N THR A 133 34.11 15.36 -1.24
CA THR A 133 33.14 16.33 -1.80
C THR A 133 33.07 17.61 -0.96
N TYR A 134 33.15 17.48 0.36
CA TYR A 134 33.15 18.63 1.28
C TYR A 134 34.55 19.07 1.70
N SER A 135 35.64 18.56 1.09
CA SER A 135 37.02 18.86 1.46
C SER A 135 37.27 18.69 2.97
N ASP A 136 36.79 17.60 3.55
CA ASP A 136 36.77 17.29 4.98
C ASP A 136 36.13 18.36 5.88
N ASN A 137 35.35 19.27 5.31
CA ASN A 137 34.64 20.31 6.07
C ASN A 137 33.31 19.77 6.65
N HIS A 138 33.39 19.05 7.76
CA HIS A 138 32.22 18.49 8.44
C HIS A 138 31.15 19.55 8.78
N LYS A 139 31.56 20.78 9.14
CA LYS A 139 30.58 21.84 9.45
C LYS A 139 29.76 22.25 8.23
N GLN A 140 30.38 22.28 7.04
CA GLN A 140 29.67 22.57 5.79
C GLN A 140 28.73 21.41 5.42
N PHE A 141 29.19 20.16 5.57
CA PHE A 141 28.34 18.98 5.40
C PHE A 141 27.10 19.05 6.31
N LEU A 142 27.26 19.27 7.62
CA LEU A 142 26.13 19.35 8.56
C LEU A 142 25.16 20.49 8.24
N LYS A 143 25.67 21.63 7.76
CA LYS A 143 24.80 22.72 7.30
C LYS A 143 23.95 22.30 6.10
N ASN A 144 24.55 21.63 5.13
CA ASN A 144 23.86 21.12 3.94
C ASN A 144 22.87 20.02 4.30
N TRP A 145 23.29 19.06 5.14
CA TRP A 145 22.44 17.98 5.63
C TRP A 145 21.12 18.50 6.24
N LYS A 146 21.22 19.47 7.16
CA LYS A 146 20.04 20.08 7.81
C LYS A 146 19.08 20.76 6.84
N LEU A 147 19.56 21.28 5.72
CA LEU A 147 18.70 21.90 4.72
C LEU A 147 17.92 20.87 3.90
N ASN A 148 18.45 19.65 3.78
CA ASN A 148 17.99 18.68 2.79
C ASN A 148 17.44 17.38 3.38
N LEU A 149 17.68 17.07 4.65
CA LEU A 149 17.26 15.82 5.28
C LEU A 149 15.74 15.55 5.17
N ASN A 150 14.92 16.60 5.05
CA ASN A 150 13.46 16.45 4.89
C ASN A 150 13.05 15.85 3.55
N TRP A 151 13.96 15.73 2.58
CA TRP A 151 13.67 15.10 1.29
C TRP A 151 13.73 13.57 1.36
N ILE A 152 14.41 12.97 2.35
CA ILE A 152 14.49 11.52 2.52
C ILE A 152 13.09 10.89 2.64
N THR A 153 12.13 11.63 3.17
CA THR A 153 10.74 11.18 3.42
C THR A 153 9.73 11.89 2.52
N ASN A 154 10.02 12.06 1.23
CA ASN A 154 9.11 12.78 0.34
C ASN A 154 7.96 11.94 -0.21
N TRP A 155 7.92 10.65 0.08
CA TRP A 155 6.82 9.75 -0.18
C TRP A 155 6.46 8.94 1.05
N VAL A 156 5.17 8.57 1.14
CA VAL A 156 4.65 7.63 2.14
C VAL A 156 3.67 6.67 1.47
N CYS A 157 3.69 5.42 1.90
CA CYS A 157 2.71 4.40 1.52
C CYS A 157 2.46 3.44 2.68
N PRO A 158 1.43 2.58 2.62
CA PRO A 158 1.29 1.47 3.56
C PRO A 158 2.50 0.54 3.48
N GLU A 159 3.00 0.07 4.62
CA GLU A 159 4.11 -0.89 4.62
C GLU A 159 3.75 -2.20 3.89
N SER A 160 2.48 -2.62 3.96
CA SER A 160 1.97 -3.78 3.22
C SER A 160 2.04 -3.61 1.70
N HIS A 161 2.00 -2.37 1.19
CA HIS A 161 2.07 -2.02 -0.22
C HIS A 161 3.46 -1.55 -0.66
N TYR A 162 4.47 -1.74 0.18
CA TYR A 162 5.85 -1.47 -0.15
C TYR A 162 6.62 -2.77 -0.34
N TRP A 163 7.14 -3.00 -1.53
CA TRP A 163 7.92 -4.19 -1.83
C TRP A 163 9.25 -3.82 -2.48
N TRP A 164 10.32 -4.04 -1.75
CA TRP A 164 11.68 -3.97 -2.25
C TRP A 164 12.16 -5.39 -2.57
N PHE A 165 12.76 -5.59 -3.73
CA PHE A 165 13.18 -6.92 -4.16
C PHE A 165 14.52 -7.29 -3.54
N ASP A 166 14.66 -8.54 -3.08
CA ASP A 166 15.93 -9.06 -2.57
C ASP A 166 17.03 -9.03 -3.65
N GLU A 167 16.63 -9.27 -4.90
CA GLU A 167 17.48 -9.13 -6.08
C GLU A 167 16.75 -8.31 -7.14
N PRO A 168 17.44 -7.34 -7.78
CA PRO A 168 16.88 -6.60 -8.90
C PRO A 168 16.39 -7.51 -10.03
N ILE A 169 15.28 -7.12 -10.70
CA ILE A 169 14.66 -7.88 -11.76
C ILE A 169 14.88 -7.16 -13.08
N GLU A 170 15.52 -7.82 -14.05
CA GLU A 170 15.66 -7.28 -15.39
C GLU A 170 14.33 -7.41 -16.14
N ILE A 171 13.72 -6.27 -16.48
CA ILE A 171 12.45 -6.21 -17.21
C ILE A 171 12.67 -5.49 -18.54
N SER A 172 12.32 -6.16 -19.63
CA SER A 172 12.44 -5.60 -20.97
C SER A 172 11.40 -4.50 -21.22
N SER A 173 11.88 -3.29 -21.51
CA SER A 173 11.03 -2.18 -21.94
C SER A 173 10.31 -2.49 -23.27
N GLU A 174 10.94 -3.21 -24.16
CA GLU A 174 10.38 -3.59 -25.46
C GLU A 174 9.14 -4.48 -25.29
N LYS A 175 9.18 -5.42 -24.32
CA LYS A 175 8.04 -6.31 -24.04
C LYS A 175 6.84 -5.58 -23.43
N VAL A 176 7.05 -4.52 -22.67
CA VAL A 176 5.97 -3.83 -21.95
C VAL A 176 5.49 -2.59 -22.71
N ARG A 177 6.42 -1.81 -23.26
CA ARG A 177 6.13 -0.49 -23.86
C ARG A 177 6.38 -0.43 -25.35
N GLY A 178 6.96 -1.46 -25.94
CA GLY A 178 7.41 -1.44 -27.33
C GLY A 178 8.55 -0.44 -27.61
N THR A 179 9.27 0.00 -26.55
CA THR A 179 10.40 0.94 -26.65
C THR A 179 11.69 0.29 -26.17
N GLN A 180 12.84 0.70 -26.74
CA GLN A 180 14.12 0.11 -26.38
C GLN A 180 14.56 0.42 -24.92
N ARG A 181 14.03 1.47 -24.31
CA ARG A 181 14.43 1.90 -22.96
C ARG A 181 13.24 2.31 -22.12
N TRP A 182 13.27 1.92 -20.84
CA TRP A 182 12.35 2.37 -19.82
C TRP A 182 12.53 3.85 -19.48
N LEU A 183 13.78 4.24 -19.32
CA LEU A 183 14.19 5.52 -18.79
C LEU A 183 14.74 6.39 -19.94
N SER A 184 14.24 7.59 -20.04
CA SER A 184 14.99 8.69 -20.61
C SER A 184 15.93 9.20 -19.52
N MET A 185 17.21 9.41 -19.82
CA MET A 185 18.24 9.88 -18.86
C MET A 185 17.88 11.20 -18.16
N PHE A 186 16.91 11.93 -18.69
CA PHE A 186 16.44 13.23 -18.18
C PHE A 186 14.97 13.25 -17.80
N SER A 187 14.26 12.12 -17.80
CA SER A 187 12.85 12.11 -17.44
C SER A 187 12.70 12.09 -15.92
N ARG A 188 11.94 13.03 -15.40
CA ARG A 188 11.58 13.08 -13.98
C ARG A 188 10.78 11.85 -13.56
N TYR A 189 9.90 11.36 -14.44
CA TYR A 189 9.17 10.10 -14.33
C TYR A 189 8.56 9.74 -15.69
N THR A 190 8.10 8.51 -15.83
CA THR A 190 7.31 8.07 -16.97
C THR A 190 5.96 7.57 -16.47
N LYS A 191 4.86 8.13 -17.01
CA LYS A 191 3.53 7.56 -16.79
C LYS A 191 3.44 6.21 -17.48
N LEU A 192 2.87 5.24 -16.79
CA LEU A 192 2.50 3.96 -17.34
C LEU A 192 0.99 3.93 -17.57
N SER A 193 0.56 3.27 -18.63
CA SER A 193 -0.84 2.87 -18.76
C SER A 193 -1.15 1.76 -17.74
N GLU A 194 -2.41 1.56 -17.42
CA GLU A 194 -2.88 0.46 -16.58
C GLU A 194 -2.37 -0.91 -17.08
N VAL A 195 -2.45 -1.12 -18.39
CA VAL A 195 -1.96 -2.34 -19.05
C VAL A 195 -0.44 -2.50 -18.84
N ASN A 196 0.35 -1.45 -19.07
CA ASN A 196 1.79 -1.52 -18.88
C ASN A 196 2.18 -1.79 -17.42
N ALA A 197 1.43 -1.22 -16.46
CA ALA A 197 1.66 -1.44 -15.04
C ALA A 197 1.38 -2.89 -14.64
N LEU A 198 0.28 -3.48 -15.13
CA LEU A 198 -0.03 -4.90 -14.93
C LEU A 198 0.99 -5.81 -15.62
N ASP A 199 1.42 -5.48 -16.84
CA ASP A 199 2.45 -6.23 -17.55
C ASP A 199 3.77 -6.25 -16.79
N MET A 200 4.17 -5.13 -16.18
CA MET A 200 5.35 -5.10 -15.31
C MET A 200 5.23 -6.08 -14.14
N MET A 201 4.08 -6.11 -13.48
CA MET A 201 3.83 -7.05 -12.38
C MET A 201 3.85 -8.51 -12.85
N ASN A 202 3.28 -8.78 -14.02
CA ASN A 202 3.20 -10.13 -14.59
C ASN A 202 4.56 -10.65 -15.10
N LEU A 203 5.48 -9.76 -15.48
CA LEU A 203 6.86 -10.13 -15.87
C LEU A 203 7.76 -10.48 -14.69
N ILE A 204 7.34 -10.21 -13.46
CA ILE A 204 8.03 -10.70 -12.27
C ILE A 204 7.94 -12.22 -12.26
N PRO A 205 9.09 -12.96 -12.25
CA PRO A 205 9.09 -14.41 -12.25
C PRO A 205 8.27 -15.01 -11.10
N GLU A 206 7.50 -16.04 -11.35
CA GLU A 206 6.59 -16.65 -10.36
C GLU A 206 7.33 -17.05 -9.07
N HIS A 207 8.54 -17.63 -9.18
CA HIS A 207 9.33 -18.02 -8.01
C HIS A 207 9.85 -16.85 -7.16
N LYS A 208 9.76 -15.61 -7.67
CA LYS A 208 10.09 -14.36 -6.94
C LYS A 208 8.84 -13.67 -6.39
N ARG A 209 7.63 -14.10 -6.76
CA ARG A 209 6.39 -13.52 -6.26
C ARG A 209 6.17 -13.92 -4.80
N SER A 210 5.99 -12.94 -3.96
CA SER A 210 5.68 -13.09 -2.54
C SER A 210 4.23 -12.66 -2.27
N GLN A 211 3.77 -12.79 -1.03
CA GLN A 211 2.48 -12.24 -0.60
C GLN A 211 2.36 -10.74 -0.92
N LYS A 212 3.47 -9.97 -0.91
CA LYS A 212 3.47 -8.55 -1.30
C LYS A 212 3.13 -8.36 -2.78
N TRP A 213 3.49 -9.30 -3.65
CA TRP A 213 3.07 -9.27 -5.05
C TRP A 213 1.54 -9.36 -5.18
N GLU A 214 0.91 -10.27 -4.44
CA GLU A 214 -0.55 -10.45 -4.46
C GLU A 214 -1.25 -9.18 -3.94
N VAL A 215 -0.81 -8.65 -2.80
CA VAL A 215 -1.36 -7.43 -2.21
C VAL A 215 -1.28 -6.24 -3.17
N LEU A 216 -0.12 -6.04 -3.80
CA LEU A 216 0.08 -4.95 -4.76
C LEU A 216 -0.72 -5.15 -6.05
N TYR A 217 -0.77 -6.38 -6.57
CA TYR A 217 -1.54 -6.70 -7.76
C TYR A 217 -3.03 -6.46 -7.55
N ASP A 218 -3.57 -6.91 -6.41
CA ASP A 218 -4.97 -6.70 -6.05
C ASP A 218 -5.30 -5.22 -5.80
N ALA A 219 -4.39 -4.49 -5.15
CA ALA A 219 -4.53 -3.05 -4.96
C ALA A 219 -4.56 -2.30 -6.31
N MET A 220 -3.70 -2.69 -7.27
CA MET A 220 -3.69 -2.13 -8.62
C MET A 220 -4.98 -2.43 -9.37
N ALA A 221 -5.43 -3.68 -9.37
CA ALA A 221 -6.67 -4.09 -10.03
C ALA A 221 -7.88 -3.34 -9.45
N SER A 222 -7.94 -3.22 -8.12
CA SER A 222 -9.01 -2.46 -7.45
C SER A 222 -8.99 -0.98 -7.81
N ALA A 223 -7.80 -0.38 -7.90
CA ALA A 223 -7.64 1.04 -8.20
C ALA A 223 -8.00 1.40 -9.67
N MET A 224 -7.95 0.43 -10.58
CA MET A 224 -8.38 0.58 -11.98
C MET A 224 -9.90 0.57 -12.14
N ASP A 225 -10.62 -0.13 -11.25
CA ASP A 225 -12.08 -0.27 -11.30
C ASP A 225 -12.84 0.88 -10.61
N ILE A 226 -12.14 1.79 -9.91
CA ILE A 226 -12.78 2.85 -9.11
C ILE A 226 -12.69 4.21 -9.82
N GLU A 227 -13.82 4.78 -10.20
CA GLU A 227 -13.96 6.18 -10.65
C GLU A 227 -14.03 7.20 -9.49
N THR A 228 -13.62 6.84 -8.29
CA THR A 228 -13.76 7.71 -7.12
C THR A 228 -12.59 8.68 -6.98
N PRO A 229 -12.86 9.98 -6.71
CA PRO A 229 -11.81 10.93 -6.33
C PRO A 229 -11.09 10.47 -5.06
N SER A 230 -9.83 10.82 -4.93
CA SER A 230 -9.10 10.62 -3.67
C SER A 230 -9.88 11.24 -2.50
N GLU A 231 -10.18 10.46 -1.47
CA GLU A 231 -10.78 10.99 -0.24
C GLU A 231 -9.77 11.81 0.58
N LEU A 232 -8.50 11.77 0.20
CA LEU A 232 -7.42 12.48 0.87
C LEU A 232 -7.17 13.81 0.15
N GLN A 233 -7.79 14.90 0.63
CA GLN A 233 -7.35 16.25 0.32
C GLN A 233 -6.24 16.60 1.32
N ILE A 234 -5.05 16.89 0.81
CA ILE A 234 -3.91 17.32 1.62
C ILE A 234 -3.84 18.84 1.47
N ASP A 235 -4.55 19.53 2.37
CA ASP A 235 -4.41 20.97 2.54
C ASP A 235 -3.32 21.21 3.60
N GLY A 236 -2.21 21.81 3.21
CA GLY A 236 -1.00 21.85 4.02
C GLY A 236 -0.92 22.97 5.05
N GLU A 237 -1.93 23.84 5.18
CA GLU A 237 -1.76 25.09 5.95
C GLU A 237 -1.93 24.92 7.47
N ASP A 238 -2.73 23.96 7.96
CA ASP A 238 -3.09 23.85 9.38
C ASP A 238 -2.85 22.47 10.03
N ASP A 239 -2.47 21.44 9.28
CA ASP A 239 -2.29 20.09 9.80
C ASP A 239 -0.87 19.89 10.37
N ASP A 240 -0.77 19.33 11.58
CA ASP A 240 0.49 18.80 12.08
C ASP A 240 0.79 17.40 11.46
N ALA A 241 2.00 16.87 11.71
CA ALA A 241 2.38 15.58 11.14
C ALA A 241 1.51 14.42 11.67
N ASP A 242 1.07 14.47 12.92
CA ASP A 242 0.24 13.43 13.52
C ASP A 242 -1.15 13.37 12.86
N ASP A 243 -1.75 14.51 12.55
CA ASP A 243 -3.03 14.57 11.86
C ASP A 243 -2.92 14.08 10.41
N LEU A 244 -1.88 14.52 9.68
CA LEU A 244 -1.59 14.04 8.33
C LEU A 244 -1.37 12.53 8.28
N LEU A 245 -0.54 12.00 9.18
CA LEU A 245 -0.26 10.57 9.25
C LEU A 245 -1.51 9.75 9.65
N SER A 246 -2.35 10.31 10.51
CA SER A 246 -3.62 9.70 10.90
C SER A 246 -4.58 9.63 9.71
N LYS A 247 -4.69 10.70 8.93
CA LYS A 247 -5.50 10.75 7.69
C LYS A 247 -5.00 9.71 6.67
N ILE A 248 -3.69 9.68 6.39
CA ILE A 248 -3.09 8.74 5.43
C ILE A 248 -3.33 7.28 5.89
N SER A 249 -3.08 6.97 7.16
CA SER A 249 -3.26 5.61 7.68
C SER A 249 -4.72 5.18 7.74
N LEU A 250 -5.65 6.12 7.91
CA LEU A 250 -7.09 5.86 7.89
C LEU A 250 -7.58 5.57 6.47
N VAL A 251 -7.10 6.35 5.48
CA VAL A 251 -7.39 6.09 4.05
C VAL A 251 -6.86 4.72 3.65
N ASP A 252 -5.64 4.37 4.05
CA ASP A 252 -5.08 3.03 3.79
C ASP A 252 -5.95 1.92 4.39
N ALA A 253 -6.40 2.08 5.63
CA ALA A 253 -7.29 1.10 6.26
C ALA A 253 -8.61 0.93 5.47
N ARG A 254 -9.16 2.00 4.89
CA ARG A 254 -10.34 1.95 4.01
C ARG A 254 -10.03 1.32 2.65
N MET A 255 -8.89 1.65 2.05
CA MET A 255 -8.47 1.08 0.77
C MET A 255 -8.12 -0.42 0.89
N GLY A 256 -7.56 -0.85 2.02
CA GLY A 256 -7.37 -2.27 2.34
C GLY A 256 -8.68 -3.06 2.34
N GLN A 257 -9.80 -2.41 2.70
CA GLN A 257 -11.14 -3.00 2.56
C GLN A 257 -11.55 -3.21 1.09
N GLY A 258 -11.09 -2.37 0.17
CA GLY A 258 -11.34 -2.53 -1.28
C GLY A 258 -10.69 -3.79 -1.85
N GLY A 259 -9.42 -4.04 -1.52
CA GLY A 259 -8.70 -5.27 -1.90
C GLY A 259 -9.35 -6.52 -1.30
N TYR A 260 -9.71 -6.46 -0.02
CA TYR A 260 -10.44 -7.52 0.67
C TYR A 260 -11.80 -7.82 0.02
N ARG A 261 -12.56 -6.76 -0.38
CA ARG A 261 -13.81 -6.91 -1.12
C ARG A 261 -13.60 -7.61 -2.46
N THR A 262 -12.59 -7.22 -3.22
CA THR A 262 -12.26 -7.84 -4.51
C THR A 262 -11.91 -9.32 -4.35
N ALA A 263 -11.12 -9.65 -3.34
CA ALA A 263 -10.77 -11.03 -3.01
C ALA A 263 -12.00 -11.87 -2.62
N LEU A 264 -12.92 -11.31 -1.82
CA LEU A 264 -14.19 -11.96 -1.49
C LEU A 264 -15.12 -12.13 -2.70
N LEU A 265 -15.19 -11.13 -3.60
CA LEU A 265 -15.95 -11.27 -4.84
C LEU A 265 -15.45 -12.45 -5.69
N ARG A 266 -14.14 -12.66 -5.77
CA ARG A 266 -13.54 -13.82 -6.45
C ARG A 266 -13.84 -15.13 -5.71
N ALA A 267 -13.64 -15.17 -4.39
CA ALA A 267 -13.84 -16.37 -3.58
C ALA A 267 -15.30 -16.87 -3.60
N TRP A 268 -16.26 -15.95 -3.78
CA TRP A 268 -17.69 -16.23 -3.80
C TRP A 268 -18.34 -16.11 -5.19
N ASP A 269 -17.54 -16.11 -6.28
CA ASP A 269 -18.00 -16.00 -7.68
C ASP A 269 -18.93 -14.79 -7.92
N GLY A 270 -18.69 -13.69 -7.22
CA GLY A 270 -19.51 -12.48 -7.29
C GLY A 270 -20.95 -12.67 -6.81
N MET A 271 -21.20 -13.63 -5.92
CA MET A 271 -22.55 -13.95 -5.44
C MET A 271 -22.64 -13.96 -3.92
N CYS A 272 -23.74 -13.46 -3.38
CA CYS A 272 -24.02 -13.56 -1.94
C CYS A 272 -23.90 -15.01 -1.45
N ALA A 273 -23.14 -15.21 -0.38
CA ALA A 273 -22.88 -16.52 0.21
C ALA A 273 -24.14 -17.26 0.69
N LEU A 274 -25.21 -16.53 1.04
CA LEU A 274 -26.49 -17.09 1.47
C LEU A 274 -27.52 -17.11 0.33
N THR A 275 -27.82 -15.93 -0.24
CA THR A 275 -28.95 -15.74 -1.15
C THR A 275 -28.63 -16.04 -2.61
N GLY A 276 -27.36 -15.99 -3.00
CA GLY A 276 -26.94 -16.12 -4.39
C GLY A 276 -27.21 -14.90 -5.26
N ILE A 277 -27.62 -13.76 -4.69
CA ILE A 277 -27.74 -12.48 -5.42
C ILE A 277 -26.41 -12.16 -6.09
N LYS A 278 -26.48 -11.86 -7.39
CA LYS A 278 -25.33 -11.54 -8.24
C LYS A 278 -25.43 -10.10 -8.75
N CYS A 279 -25.45 -9.16 -7.83
CA CYS A 279 -25.49 -7.72 -8.11
C CYS A 279 -24.43 -7.07 -7.24
N PRO A 280 -23.26 -6.66 -7.79
CA PRO A 280 -22.14 -6.13 -7.02
C PRO A 280 -22.52 -4.95 -6.11
N GLU A 281 -23.46 -4.11 -6.55
CA GLU A 281 -23.93 -2.93 -5.81
C GLU A 281 -24.73 -3.32 -4.54
N MET A 282 -25.27 -4.52 -4.49
CA MET A 282 -26.00 -5.05 -3.33
C MET A 282 -25.14 -5.94 -2.42
N LEU A 283 -23.88 -6.21 -2.81
CA LEU A 283 -23.01 -7.11 -2.08
C LEU A 283 -22.08 -6.34 -1.14
N VAL A 284 -21.89 -6.86 0.05
CA VAL A 284 -21.01 -6.34 1.11
C VAL A 284 -19.95 -7.40 1.44
N ALA A 285 -18.71 -6.97 1.55
CA ALA A 285 -17.60 -7.78 2.04
C ALA A 285 -17.63 -7.77 3.58
N SER A 286 -18.35 -8.71 4.16
CA SER A 286 -18.62 -8.77 5.59
C SER A 286 -17.52 -9.53 6.32
N HIS A 287 -16.91 -8.92 7.37
CA HIS A 287 -15.98 -9.63 8.23
C HIS A 287 -16.72 -10.54 9.22
N ILE A 288 -16.27 -11.78 9.36
CA ILE A 288 -16.84 -12.73 10.33
C ILE A 288 -16.40 -12.34 11.75
N LYS A 289 -15.10 -12.18 11.97
CA LYS A 289 -14.55 -11.55 13.17
C LYS A 289 -14.45 -10.05 12.90
N PRO A 290 -15.09 -9.18 13.72
CA PRO A 290 -15.15 -7.75 13.46
C PRO A 290 -13.78 -7.12 13.20
N TRP A 291 -13.72 -6.14 12.28
CA TRP A 291 -12.49 -5.42 11.95
C TRP A 291 -11.77 -4.84 13.17
N SER A 292 -12.54 -4.28 14.12
CA SER A 292 -12.00 -3.71 15.37
C SER A 292 -11.31 -4.72 16.29
N GLU A 293 -11.66 -6.00 16.17
CA GLU A 293 -11.17 -7.10 17.01
C GLU A 293 -10.18 -8.00 16.27
N SER A 294 -10.00 -7.76 14.97
CA SER A 294 -9.09 -8.49 14.10
C SER A 294 -7.67 -7.91 14.14
N ASN A 295 -6.67 -8.78 14.19
CA ASN A 295 -5.28 -8.38 13.98
C ASN A 295 -5.01 -8.05 12.50
N LYS A 296 -3.79 -7.53 12.18
CA LYS A 296 -3.43 -7.11 10.81
C LYS A 296 -3.60 -8.21 9.75
N ARG A 297 -3.30 -9.46 10.08
CA ARG A 297 -3.45 -10.59 9.18
C ARG A 297 -4.91 -10.96 9.00
N GLU A 298 -5.67 -11.04 10.08
CA GLU A 298 -7.09 -11.40 10.07
C GLU A 298 -7.96 -10.38 9.32
N LYS A 299 -7.56 -9.11 9.29
CA LYS A 299 -8.25 -8.04 8.54
C LYS A 299 -8.24 -8.23 7.03
N LEU A 300 -7.22 -8.89 6.48
CA LEU A 300 -7.05 -9.12 5.05
C LEU A 300 -7.26 -10.59 4.68
N ASP A 301 -7.54 -11.45 5.66
CA ASP A 301 -7.78 -12.88 5.44
C ASP A 301 -9.16 -13.09 4.81
N VAL A 302 -9.20 -13.55 3.58
CA VAL A 302 -10.45 -13.88 2.85
C VAL A 302 -11.28 -14.92 3.58
N GLU A 303 -10.63 -15.81 4.32
CA GLU A 303 -11.32 -16.81 5.16
C GLU A 303 -12.03 -16.15 6.38
N ASN A 304 -11.65 -14.94 6.77
CA ASN A 304 -12.36 -14.12 7.74
C ASN A 304 -13.50 -13.32 7.11
N GLY A 305 -14.07 -13.80 6.00
CA GLY A 305 -15.09 -13.05 5.30
C GLY A 305 -16.18 -13.86 4.63
N LEU A 306 -17.34 -13.22 4.54
CA LEU A 306 -18.46 -13.67 3.72
C LEU A 306 -18.88 -12.55 2.78
N LEU A 307 -19.14 -12.89 1.53
CA LEU A 307 -19.76 -11.95 0.60
C LEU A 307 -21.29 -12.04 0.81
N LEU A 308 -21.89 -11.01 1.37
CA LEU A 308 -23.30 -11.01 1.77
C LEU A 308 -24.08 -9.93 1.02
N SER A 309 -25.36 -10.15 0.75
CA SER A 309 -26.25 -9.06 0.35
C SER A 309 -26.52 -8.13 1.53
N ALA A 310 -26.75 -6.83 1.27
CA ALA A 310 -26.85 -5.79 2.29
C ALA A 310 -27.82 -6.09 3.43
N ASN A 311 -28.95 -6.75 3.13
CA ASN A 311 -29.94 -7.18 4.12
C ASN A 311 -29.41 -8.34 5.01
N VAL A 312 -28.68 -9.27 4.44
CA VAL A 312 -28.03 -10.39 5.18
C VAL A 312 -26.89 -9.86 6.03
N ASP A 313 -26.03 -9.02 5.45
CA ASP A 313 -24.92 -8.37 6.14
C ASP A 313 -25.40 -7.59 7.37
N SER A 314 -26.44 -6.77 7.19
CA SER A 314 -27.03 -5.99 8.29
C SER A 314 -27.51 -6.83 9.48
N LEU A 315 -27.98 -8.05 9.25
CA LEU A 315 -28.37 -9.00 10.30
C LEU A 315 -27.16 -9.71 10.90
N PHE A 316 -26.20 -10.07 10.06
CA PHE A 316 -24.98 -10.77 10.45
C PHE A 316 -24.08 -9.88 11.31
N ASP A 317 -23.77 -8.69 10.86
CA ASP A 317 -22.91 -7.71 11.57
C ASP A 317 -23.48 -7.33 12.96
N ARG A 318 -24.80 -7.39 13.12
CA ARG A 318 -25.49 -7.14 14.41
C ARG A 318 -25.68 -8.39 15.26
N PHE A 319 -25.12 -9.54 14.85
CA PHE A 319 -25.28 -10.83 15.51
C PHE A 319 -26.74 -11.26 15.69
N LEU A 320 -27.60 -10.89 14.75
CA LEU A 320 -29.00 -11.34 14.70
C LEU A 320 -29.15 -12.64 13.93
N ILE A 321 -28.20 -12.94 13.07
CA ILE A 321 -28.00 -14.25 12.43
C ILE A 321 -26.54 -14.68 12.57
N SER A 322 -26.29 -15.97 12.46
CA SER A 322 -24.95 -16.56 12.39
C SER A 322 -25.00 -17.86 11.59
N PHE A 323 -23.86 -18.55 11.48
CA PHE A 323 -23.79 -19.84 10.77
C PHE A 323 -23.04 -20.88 11.60
N GLU A 324 -23.46 -22.13 11.52
CA GLU A 324 -22.72 -23.27 12.06
C GLU A 324 -21.49 -23.60 11.22
N ASP A 325 -20.64 -24.51 11.70
CA ASP A 325 -19.41 -24.93 10.98
C ASP A 325 -19.71 -25.60 9.64
N ASP A 326 -20.91 -26.13 9.47
CA ASP A 326 -21.36 -26.70 8.21
C ASP A 326 -22.09 -25.70 7.30
N GLY A 327 -22.22 -24.46 7.75
CA GLY A 327 -22.90 -23.35 7.06
C GLY A 327 -24.39 -23.23 7.36
N THR A 328 -24.98 -24.05 8.25
CA THR A 328 -26.38 -23.94 8.64
C THR A 328 -26.67 -22.59 9.28
N LEU A 329 -27.73 -21.91 8.82
CA LEU A 329 -28.14 -20.58 9.30
C LEU A 329 -28.74 -20.67 10.70
N LEU A 330 -28.27 -19.79 11.59
CA LEU A 330 -28.80 -19.57 12.92
C LEU A 330 -29.52 -18.20 12.97
N THR A 331 -30.67 -18.14 13.61
CA THR A 331 -31.44 -16.92 13.81
C THR A 331 -31.65 -16.64 15.30
N SER A 332 -31.48 -15.39 15.70
CA SER A 332 -31.67 -14.96 17.10
C SER A 332 -33.16 -14.94 17.46
N SER A 333 -33.49 -15.32 18.72
CA SER A 333 -34.82 -15.20 19.27
C SER A 333 -35.27 -13.74 19.42
N LYS A 334 -34.34 -12.78 19.42
CA LYS A 334 -34.61 -11.34 19.44
C LYS A 334 -35.08 -10.78 18.11
N LEU A 335 -34.98 -11.56 17.03
CA LEU A 335 -35.44 -11.11 15.73
C LEU A 335 -36.99 -11.08 15.73
N PRO A 336 -37.64 -9.94 15.44
CA PRO A 336 -39.08 -9.87 15.40
C PRO A 336 -39.69 -10.90 14.46
N ALA A 337 -40.82 -11.48 14.86
CA ALA A 337 -41.52 -12.48 14.05
C ALA A 337 -41.81 -11.93 12.63
N GLY A 338 -41.55 -12.73 11.62
CA GLY A 338 -41.75 -12.36 10.23
C GLY A 338 -40.62 -11.54 9.58
N THR A 339 -39.61 -11.08 10.35
CA THR A 339 -38.49 -10.29 9.79
C THR A 339 -37.75 -11.04 8.66
N MET A 340 -37.47 -12.32 8.83
CA MET A 340 -36.79 -13.12 7.77
C MET A 340 -37.59 -13.12 6.47
N LYS A 341 -38.92 -13.26 6.55
CA LYS A 341 -39.80 -13.21 5.40
C LYS A 341 -39.83 -11.82 4.73
N LEU A 342 -39.95 -10.76 5.53
CA LEU A 342 -39.95 -9.38 5.02
C LEU A 342 -38.62 -8.99 4.43
N ALA A 343 -37.53 -9.54 4.93
CA ALA A 343 -36.19 -9.35 4.39
C ALA A 343 -35.92 -10.20 3.13
N GLY A 344 -36.88 -11.02 2.68
CA GLY A 344 -36.70 -11.93 1.54
C GLY A 344 -35.75 -13.09 1.83
N LEU A 345 -35.58 -13.45 3.10
CA LEU A 345 -34.66 -14.51 3.54
C LEU A 345 -35.39 -15.80 3.96
N ASP A 346 -36.70 -15.82 3.78
CA ASP A 346 -37.53 -16.98 4.08
C ASP A 346 -37.18 -18.13 3.12
N GLY A 347 -36.84 -19.28 3.65
CA GLY A 347 -36.42 -20.44 2.88
C GLY A 347 -34.89 -20.65 2.72
N PHE A 348 -34.08 -19.67 3.08
CA PHE A 348 -32.62 -19.86 3.16
C PHE A 348 -32.24 -20.46 4.52
N THR A 349 -31.69 -21.68 4.49
CA THR A 349 -31.35 -22.41 5.72
C THR A 349 -29.86 -22.67 5.86
N LYS A 350 -29.06 -22.39 4.80
CA LYS A 350 -27.65 -22.75 4.75
C LYS A 350 -26.89 -21.89 3.77
N LEU A 351 -25.59 -21.63 4.02
CA LEU A 351 -24.67 -21.05 3.05
C LEU A 351 -24.61 -21.93 1.79
N ARG A 352 -24.42 -21.29 0.64
CA ARG A 352 -24.32 -21.96 -0.67
C ARG A 352 -23.12 -22.91 -0.78
N SER A 353 -22.04 -22.60 -0.05
CA SER A 353 -20.86 -23.43 0.03
C SER A 353 -20.53 -23.74 1.48
N ARG A 354 -20.05 -24.94 1.75
CA ARG A 354 -19.60 -25.30 3.10
C ARG A 354 -18.36 -24.46 3.46
N PRO A 355 -18.35 -23.82 4.64
CA PRO A 355 -17.17 -23.13 5.13
C PRO A 355 -15.93 -24.04 5.19
N SER A 356 -14.76 -23.49 4.90
CA SER A 356 -13.49 -24.16 5.18
C SER A 356 -13.27 -24.33 6.69
N THR A 357 -12.29 -25.10 7.10
CA THR A 357 -11.92 -25.22 8.52
C THR A 357 -11.46 -23.90 9.12
N VAL A 358 -10.83 -23.02 8.32
CA VAL A 358 -10.38 -21.70 8.73
C VAL A 358 -11.58 -20.77 8.89
N THR A 359 -12.45 -20.66 7.88
CA THR A 359 -13.70 -19.89 7.97
C THR A 359 -14.57 -20.35 9.15
N ALA A 360 -14.69 -21.67 9.39
CA ALA A 360 -15.42 -22.22 10.53
C ALA A 360 -14.85 -21.74 11.88
N SER A 361 -13.53 -21.57 11.99
CA SER A 361 -12.91 -21.02 13.21
C SER A 361 -13.32 -19.57 13.48
N TYR A 362 -13.42 -18.74 12.43
CA TYR A 362 -13.94 -17.37 12.54
C TYR A 362 -15.45 -17.37 12.84
N LEU A 363 -16.23 -18.27 12.21
CA LEU A 363 -17.65 -18.42 12.51
C LEU A 363 -17.92 -18.84 13.96
N LYS A 364 -17.04 -19.68 14.53
CA LYS A 364 -17.10 -20.02 15.96
C LYS A 364 -16.98 -18.78 16.84
N TYR A 365 -16.04 -17.88 16.53
CA TYR A 365 -15.90 -16.60 17.23
C TYR A 365 -17.18 -15.76 17.10
N HIS A 366 -17.73 -15.63 15.90
CA HIS A 366 -18.98 -14.90 15.65
C HIS A 366 -20.17 -15.49 16.43
N ARG A 367 -20.27 -16.83 16.51
CA ARG A 367 -21.30 -17.51 17.28
C ARG A 367 -21.23 -17.25 18.79
N GLU A 368 -20.05 -17.07 19.34
CA GLU A 368 -19.89 -16.72 20.76
C GLU A 368 -20.57 -15.38 21.07
N HIS A 369 -20.41 -14.38 20.21
CA HIS A 369 -21.08 -13.09 20.32
C HIS A 369 -22.59 -13.20 20.00
N PHE A 370 -22.95 -13.98 19.01
CA PHE A 370 -24.35 -14.28 18.69
C PHE A 370 -25.09 -14.87 19.89
N LYS A 371 -24.51 -15.86 20.60
CA LYS A 371 -25.13 -16.49 21.79
C LYS A 371 -25.30 -15.54 22.96
N GLN A 372 -24.42 -14.55 23.13
CA GLN A 372 -24.54 -13.53 24.18
C GLN A 372 -25.67 -12.56 23.88
N ARG A 373 -26.06 -12.40 22.64
CA ARG A 373 -27.10 -11.51 22.16
C ARG A 373 -28.39 -12.23 21.75
N ALA A 374 -28.37 -13.55 21.60
CA ALA A 374 -29.52 -14.38 21.31
C ALA A 374 -30.31 -14.67 22.60
#